data_2bfefe1d1241ee5c60345b860996b93d
#
_entry.id   2bfefe1d1241ee5c60345b860996b93d
#
_cell.length_a   1.000
_cell.length_b   1.000
_cell.length_c   1.000
_cell.angle_alpha   90.00
_cell.angle_beta   90.00
_cell.angle_gamma   90.00
#
_symmetry.space_group_name_H-M   'P 1'
#
loop_
_entity.id
_entity.type
_entity.pdbx_description
1 polymer ?
#
loop_
_entity_poly.entity_id
_entity_poly.type
_entity_poly.pdbx_seq_one_letter_code
_entity_poly.pdbx_strand_id
1 'polypeptide(L)'
;MRQFKKYPNRRLYDIEESKYVTVEDIRKIILKGESISVVDSKTEKDLTRTVLMQIISEQEGEGHEPILTNRVLEQLIRFYGDAMQSIVGRYIEQSITTFLDHQDRYQRSVRDLAGAEPLAMMRKAMEQNMEFWNRMARSATDPTKRQP
;
A
#
# COMPACT_ATOMS: atom_id res chain seq x y z
N MET A 1 21.20 0.53 1.63
CA MET A 1 20.37 1.00 2.76
C MET A 1 20.92 2.30 3.26
N ARG A 2 20.17 3.36 3.11
CA ARG A 2 20.59 4.72 3.46
C ARG A 2 20.50 4.95 4.96
N GLN A 3 21.54 5.50 5.57
CA GLN A 3 21.68 5.61 7.01
C GLN A 3 21.47 7.04 7.51
N PHE A 4 20.70 7.16 8.57
CA PHE A 4 20.39 8.43 9.24
C PHE A 4 20.70 8.33 10.73
N LYS A 5 21.04 9.46 11.34
CA LYS A 5 21.16 9.61 12.80
C LYS A 5 20.09 10.56 13.31
N LYS A 6 19.44 10.20 14.41
CA LYS A 6 18.52 11.07 15.13
C LYS A 6 19.20 11.68 16.35
N TYR A 7 19.24 12.99 16.39
CA TYR A 7 19.82 13.76 17.49
C TYR A 7 18.78 14.11 18.57
N PRO A 8 19.19 14.45 19.81
CA PRO A 8 18.26 14.74 20.91
C PRO A 8 17.29 15.90 20.64
N ASN A 9 17.65 16.83 19.77
CA ASN A 9 16.81 17.94 19.32
C ASN A 9 15.78 17.54 18.24
N ARG A 10 15.50 16.26 18.08
CA ARG A 10 14.59 15.66 17.07
C ARG A 10 15.05 15.88 15.62
N ARG A 11 16.25 16.36 15.39
CA ARG A 11 16.79 16.51 14.03
C ARG A 11 17.32 15.19 13.50
N LEU A 12 17.04 14.96 12.22
CA LEU A 12 17.53 13.81 11.48
C LEU A 12 18.71 14.26 10.61
N TYR A 13 19.75 13.46 10.59
CA TYR A 13 20.97 13.73 9.83
C TYR A 13 21.25 12.61 8.85
N ASP A 14 21.39 12.97 7.59
CA ASP A 14 21.76 12.05 6.51
C ASP A 14 23.28 11.89 6.49
N ILE A 15 23.74 10.67 6.75
CA ILE A 15 25.17 10.38 6.82
C ILE A 15 25.82 10.44 5.43
N GLU A 16 25.11 10.00 4.39
CA GLU A 16 25.64 9.97 3.02
C GLU A 16 25.79 11.38 2.44
N GLU A 17 24.78 12.22 2.59
CA GLU A 17 24.79 13.59 2.07
C GLU A 17 25.34 14.61 3.07
N SER A 18 25.67 14.18 4.27
CA SER A 18 26.22 15.04 5.35
C SER A 18 25.40 16.31 5.60
N LYS A 19 24.08 16.14 5.66
CA LYS A 19 23.14 17.25 5.90
C LYS A 19 21.99 16.86 6.80
N TYR A 20 21.38 17.84 7.45
CA TYR A 20 20.12 17.65 8.15
C TYR A 20 18.98 17.47 7.17
N VAL A 21 18.05 16.57 7.50
CA VAL A 21 16.88 16.26 6.70
C VAL A 21 15.62 16.24 7.57
N THR A 22 14.48 16.40 6.94
CA THR A 22 13.17 16.28 7.57
C THR A 22 12.61 14.86 7.41
N VAL A 23 11.58 14.55 8.15
CA VAL A 23 10.82 13.30 7.98
C VAL A 23 10.25 13.19 6.56
N GLU A 24 9.82 14.31 5.98
CA GLU A 24 9.33 14.35 4.59
C GLU A 24 10.44 14.06 3.57
N ASP A 25 11.67 14.49 3.82
CA ASP A 25 12.81 14.14 2.96
C ASP A 25 13.08 12.63 2.99
N ILE A 26 12.99 12.00 4.17
CA ILE A 26 13.10 10.53 4.29
C ILE A 26 11.97 9.82 3.55
N ARG A 27 10.74 10.32 3.65
CA ARG A 27 9.61 9.80 2.87
C ARG A 27 9.91 9.81 1.36
N LYS A 28 10.43 10.90 0.83
CA LYS A 28 10.80 11.01 -0.59
C LYS A 28 11.86 10.00 -1.01
N ILE A 29 12.81 9.70 -0.13
CA ILE A 29 13.85 8.67 -0.36
C ILE A 29 13.21 7.29 -0.46
N ILE A 30 12.29 6.96 0.44
CA ILE A 30 11.54 5.69 0.42
C ILE A 30 10.71 5.58 -0.87
N LEU A 31 10.07 6.66 -1.32
CA LEU A 31 9.30 6.67 -2.56
C LEU A 31 10.13 6.39 -3.82
N LYS A 32 11.44 6.65 -3.75
CA LYS A 32 12.38 6.28 -4.82
C LYS A 32 12.82 4.80 -4.77
N GLY A 33 12.31 4.04 -3.81
CA GLY A 33 12.62 2.63 -3.65
C GLY A 33 13.83 2.33 -2.77
N GLU A 34 14.39 3.34 -2.09
CA GLU A 34 15.51 3.15 -1.17
C GLU A 34 15.02 2.68 0.19
N SER A 35 15.70 1.70 0.77
CA SER A 35 15.50 1.33 2.17
C SER A 35 16.33 2.22 3.09
N ILE A 36 15.81 2.43 4.30
CA ILE A 36 16.42 3.34 5.28
C ILE A 36 16.75 2.62 6.59
N SER A 37 17.70 3.17 7.32
CA SER A 37 18.01 2.83 8.71
C SER A 37 18.21 4.12 9.51
N VAL A 38 17.58 4.21 10.66
CA VAL A 38 17.71 5.36 11.57
C VAL A 38 18.19 4.86 12.93
N VAL A 39 19.25 5.46 13.44
CA VAL A 39 19.78 5.15 14.77
C VAL A 39 19.84 6.41 15.63
N ASP A 40 19.70 6.23 16.93
CA ASP A 40 19.93 7.30 17.90
C ASP A 40 21.41 7.68 17.92
N SER A 41 21.70 8.99 17.85
CA SER A 41 23.09 9.47 17.77
C SER A 41 23.92 9.20 19.04
N LYS A 42 23.28 9.05 20.19
CA LYS A 42 23.94 8.82 21.49
C LYS A 42 23.95 7.36 21.90
N THR A 43 22.80 6.68 21.78
CA THR A 43 22.61 5.33 22.30
C THR A 43 22.80 4.25 21.25
N GLU A 44 22.89 4.63 19.97
CA GLU A 44 22.92 3.75 18.81
C GLU A 44 21.70 2.82 18.68
N LYS A 45 20.65 3.07 19.46
CA LYS A 45 19.40 2.33 19.39
C LYS A 45 18.75 2.51 18.02
N ASP A 46 18.25 1.42 17.46
CA ASP A 46 17.49 1.45 16.20
C ASP A 46 16.14 2.16 16.39
N LEU A 47 15.94 3.24 15.66
CA LEU A 47 14.74 4.06 15.64
C LEU A 47 14.01 3.99 14.30
N THR A 48 14.43 3.10 13.40
CA THR A 48 13.85 2.98 12.04
C THR A 48 12.34 2.81 12.10
N ARG A 49 11.87 1.86 12.90
CA ARG A 49 10.43 1.60 13.04
C ARG A 49 9.67 2.82 13.55
N THR A 50 10.21 3.52 14.53
CA THR A 50 9.60 4.73 15.09
C THR A 50 9.43 5.82 14.04
N VAL A 51 10.45 6.04 13.22
CA VAL A 51 10.40 7.03 12.13
C VAL A 51 9.42 6.61 11.04
N LEU A 52 9.39 5.35 10.65
CA LEU A 52 8.43 4.84 9.66
C LEU A 52 6.99 5.00 10.15
N MET A 53 6.71 4.69 11.40
CA MET A 53 5.39 4.89 12.00
C MET A 53 5.00 6.36 12.06
N GLN A 54 5.95 7.25 12.34
CA GLN A 54 5.72 8.70 12.31
C GLN A 54 5.34 9.17 10.91
N ILE A 55 6.04 8.74 9.88
CA ILE A 55 5.72 9.07 8.48
C ILE A 55 4.29 8.64 8.14
N ILE A 56 3.92 7.40 8.49
CA ILE A 56 2.57 6.89 8.25
C ILE A 56 1.53 7.75 8.99
N SER A 57 1.75 8.04 10.25
CA SER A 57 0.83 8.84 11.07
C SER A 57 0.63 10.25 10.48
N GLU A 58 1.68 10.89 10.00
CA GLU A 58 1.59 12.19 9.34
C GLU A 58 0.79 12.11 8.03
N GLN A 59 1.02 11.09 7.22
CA GLN A 59 0.30 10.89 5.96
C GLN A 59 -1.19 10.56 6.18
N GLU A 60 -1.52 9.84 7.23
CA GLU A 60 -2.92 9.53 7.57
C GLU A 60 -3.66 10.75 8.15
N GLY A 61 -2.96 11.71 8.77
CA GLY A 61 -3.54 12.84 9.48
C GLY A 61 -3.75 14.13 8.70
N GLU A 62 -3.10 14.32 7.56
CA GLU A 62 -3.01 15.61 6.85
C GLU A 62 -4.08 15.85 5.77
N GLY A 63 -5.32 15.47 5.99
CA GLY A 63 -6.41 15.77 5.06
C GLY A 63 -6.37 15.00 3.75
N HIS A 64 -5.50 14.00 3.64
CA HIS A 64 -5.48 13.02 2.56
C HIS A 64 -6.51 11.94 2.80
N GLU A 65 -6.95 11.28 1.74
CA GLU A 65 -7.78 10.10 1.87
C GLU A 65 -6.97 9.01 2.62
N PRO A 66 -7.41 8.59 3.83
CA PRO A 66 -6.64 7.65 4.63
C PRO A 66 -6.67 6.25 4.03
N ILE A 67 -5.52 5.56 4.07
CA ILE A 67 -5.44 4.14 3.75
C ILE A 67 -6.03 3.32 4.90
N LEU A 68 -5.75 3.74 6.14
CA LEU A 68 -6.22 3.08 7.35
C LEU A 68 -7.48 3.80 7.85
N THR A 69 -8.65 3.29 7.51
CA THR A 69 -9.91 3.82 8.03
C THR A 69 -10.02 3.59 9.53
N ASN A 70 -10.86 4.38 10.22
CA ASN A 70 -11.11 4.18 11.65
C ASN A 70 -11.50 2.73 11.96
N ARG A 71 -12.34 2.14 11.12
CA ARG A 71 -12.74 0.73 11.25
C ARG A 71 -11.56 -0.23 11.18
N VAL A 72 -10.63 -0.02 10.24
CA VAL A 72 -9.41 -0.85 10.12
C VAL A 72 -8.52 -0.66 11.35
N LEU A 73 -8.33 0.59 11.80
CA LEU A 73 -7.53 0.88 12.99
C LEU A 73 -8.11 0.20 14.24
N GLU A 74 -9.41 0.28 14.46
CA GLU A 74 -10.09 -0.38 15.58
C GLU A 74 -9.89 -1.91 15.52
N GLN A 75 -10.00 -2.51 14.34
CA GLN A 75 -9.78 -3.94 14.17
C GLN A 75 -8.33 -4.34 14.45
N LEU A 76 -7.36 -3.55 13.97
CA LEU A 76 -5.94 -3.79 14.25
C LEU A 76 -5.64 -3.74 15.74
N ILE A 77 -6.20 -2.75 16.45
CA ILE A 77 -6.02 -2.61 17.90
C ILE A 77 -6.50 -3.87 18.63
N ARG A 78 -7.60 -4.48 18.21
CA ARG A 78 -8.14 -5.70 18.82
C ARG A 78 -7.22 -6.92 18.67
N PHE A 79 -6.36 -6.95 17.66
CA PHE A 79 -5.42 -8.05 17.46
C PHE A 79 -4.16 -7.95 18.32
N TYR A 80 -3.84 -6.78 18.87
CA TYR A 80 -2.69 -6.62 19.73
C TYR A 80 -2.93 -7.34 21.09
N GLY A 81 -1.97 -8.17 21.47
CA GLY A 81 -2.07 -8.99 22.67
C GLY A 81 -2.88 -10.29 22.50
N ASP A 82 -3.46 -10.51 21.33
CA ASP A 82 -4.16 -11.74 20.98
C ASP A 82 -3.20 -12.75 20.35
N ALA A 83 -3.53 -14.06 20.46
CA ALA A 83 -2.78 -15.13 19.80
C ALA A 83 -2.74 -14.98 18.25
N MET A 84 -3.69 -14.26 17.69
CA MET A 84 -3.78 -14.00 16.26
C MET A 84 -2.84 -12.89 15.78
N GLN A 85 -2.18 -12.15 16.69
CA GLN A 85 -1.34 -10.99 16.34
C GLN A 85 -0.27 -11.34 15.29
N SER A 86 0.46 -12.42 15.46
CA SER A 86 1.50 -12.83 14.51
C SER A 86 0.95 -13.29 13.18
N ILE A 87 -0.22 -13.94 13.16
CA ILE A 87 -0.91 -14.40 11.96
C ILE A 87 -1.38 -13.19 11.14
N VAL A 88 -2.00 -12.22 11.80
CA VAL A 88 -2.46 -10.97 11.17
C VAL A 88 -1.27 -10.19 10.60
N GLY A 89 -0.18 -10.08 11.34
CA GLY A 89 1.04 -9.42 10.89
C GLY A 89 1.61 -10.04 9.61
N ARG A 90 1.72 -11.36 9.56
CA ARG A 90 2.17 -12.08 8.36
C ARG A 90 1.22 -11.91 7.17
N TYR A 91 -0.08 -11.95 7.45
CA TYR A 91 -1.10 -11.76 6.40
C TYR A 91 -1.00 -10.37 5.77
N ILE A 92 -0.84 -9.32 6.60
CA ILE A 92 -0.68 -7.94 6.11
C ILE A 92 0.59 -7.82 5.28
N GLU A 93 1.73 -8.31 5.78
CA GLU A 93 3.01 -8.27 5.07
C GLU A 93 2.92 -8.97 3.72
N GLN A 94 2.39 -10.19 3.70
CA GLN A 94 2.22 -10.97 2.47
C GLN A 94 1.24 -10.30 1.49
N SER A 95 0.16 -9.73 1.98
CA SER A 95 -0.84 -9.04 1.15
C SER A 95 -0.25 -7.80 0.48
N ILE A 96 0.52 -7.01 1.20
CA ILE A 96 1.18 -5.82 0.67
C ILE A 96 2.25 -6.22 -0.35
N THR A 97 3.08 -7.21 -0.03
CA THR A 97 4.13 -7.70 -0.94
C THR A 97 3.52 -8.25 -2.24
N THR A 98 2.49 -9.07 -2.13
CA THR A 98 1.77 -9.62 -3.30
C THR A 98 1.15 -8.51 -4.14
N PHE A 99 0.54 -7.51 -3.50
CA PHE A 99 -0.03 -6.36 -4.21
C PHE A 99 1.05 -5.57 -4.97
N LEU A 100 2.20 -5.31 -4.35
CA LEU A 100 3.32 -4.61 -4.97
C LEU A 100 3.92 -5.38 -6.16
N ASP A 101 4.05 -6.70 -6.05
CA ASP A 101 4.51 -7.56 -7.15
C ASP A 101 3.56 -7.52 -8.35
N HIS A 102 2.26 -7.40 -8.10
CA HIS A 102 1.25 -7.27 -9.15
C HIS A 102 1.07 -5.83 -9.64
N GLN A 103 1.51 -4.84 -8.90
CA GLN A 103 1.40 -3.43 -9.27
C GLN A 103 2.11 -3.11 -10.59
N ASP A 104 3.28 -3.68 -10.82
CA ASP A 104 4.02 -3.53 -12.07
C ASP A 104 3.23 -4.05 -13.27
N ARG A 105 2.54 -5.17 -13.11
CA ARG A 105 1.64 -5.71 -14.14
C ARG A 105 0.42 -4.83 -14.34
N TYR A 106 -0.12 -4.28 -13.25
CA TYR A 106 -1.26 -3.36 -13.28
C TYR A 106 -0.89 -2.05 -13.99
N GLN A 107 0.27 -1.48 -13.67
CA GLN A 107 0.77 -0.26 -14.31
C GLN A 107 1.09 -0.48 -15.80
N ARG A 108 1.65 -1.64 -16.17
CA ARG A 108 1.85 -2.02 -17.58
C ARG A 108 0.53 -2.15 -18.31
N SER A 109 -0.45 -2.80 -17.71
CA SER A 109 -1.79 -2.93 -18.29
C SER A 109 -2.48 -1.58 -18.44
N VAL A 110 -2.33 -0.68 -17.46
CA VAL A 110 -2.86 0.69 -17.53
C VAL A 110 -2.11 1.54 -18.55
N ARG A 111 -0.79 1.36 -18.72
CA ARG A 111 0.00 2.03 -19.76
C ARG A 111 -0.34 1.54 -21.15
N ASP A 112 -0.50 0.24 -21.35
CA ASP A 112 -0.92 -0.35 -22.62
C ASP A 112 -2.34 0.07 -22.97
N LEU A 113 -3.17 0.30 -21.96
CA LEU A 113 -4.53 0.81 -22.10
C LEU A 113 -4.59 2.34 -22.23
N ALA A 114 -3.63 3.10 -21.65
CA ALA A 114 -3.53 4.56 -21.85
C ALA A 114 -3.01 4.95 -23.24
N GLY A 115 -2.36 4.02 -23.97
CA GLY A 115 -2.08 4.16 -25.40
C GLY A 115 -3.28 3.85 -26.31
N ALA A 116 -4.35 3.26 -25.76
CA ALA A 116 -5.64 3.08 -26.42
C ALA A 116 -6.61 4.16 -25.91
N GLU A 117 -7.42 4.74 -26.80
CA GLU A 117 -8.39 5.77 -26.43
C GLU A 117 -9.19 5.36 -25.19
N PRO A 118 -9.40 6.27 -24.20
CA PRO A 118 -10.18 5.98 -22.99
C PRO A 118 -11.60 5.44 -23.29
N LEU A 119 -12.17 5.82 -24.41
CA LEU A 119 -13.45 5.30 -24.92
C LEU A 119 -13.38 3.82 -25.33
N ALA A 120 -12.23 3.36 -25.88
CA ALA A 120 -12.04 1.96 -26.24
C ALA A 120 -11.95 1.07 -25.00
N MET A 121 -11.38 1.56 -23.90
CA MET A 121 -11.34 0.88 -22.60
C MET A 121 -12.72 0.73 -21.98
N MET A 122 -13.51 1.82 -21.99
CA MET A 122 -14.89 1.77 -21.51
C MET A 122 -15.76 0.82 -22.35
N ARG A 123 -15.56 0.77 -23.66
CA ARG A 123 -16.24 -0.19 -24.54
C ARG A 123 -15.86 -1.63 -24.21
N LYS A 124 -14.56 -1.95 -24.05
CA LYS A 124 -14.13 -3.30 -23.67
C LYS A 124 -14.67 -3.73 -22.32
N ALA A 125 -14.67 -2.85 -21.33
CA ALA A 125 -15.22 -3.14 -20.01
C ALA A 125 -16.75 -3.34 -20.08
N MET A 126 -17.45 -2.54 -20.88
CA MET A 126 -18.88 -2.69 -21.12
C MET A 126 -19.21 -3.99 -21.90
N GLU A 127 -18.44 -4.31 -22.94
CA GLU A 127 -18.63 -5.53 -23.72
C GLU A 127 -18.41 -6.78 -22.86
N GLN A 128 -17.38 -6.81 -22.03
CA GLN A 128 -17.12 -7.93 -21.09
C GLN A 128 -18.23 -8.04 -20.04
N ASN A 129 -18.76 -6.93 -19.53
CA ASN A 129 -19.89 -6.93 -18.63
C ASN A 129 -21.18 -7.36 -19.33
N MET A 130 -21.43 -6.93 -20.54
CA MET A 130 -22.60 -7.34 -21.32
C MET A 130 -22.57 -8.83 -21.68
N GLU A 131 -21.41 -9.37 -22.08
CA GLU A 131 -21.25 -10.81 -22.32
C GLU A 131 -21.51 -11.63 -21.06
N PHE A 132 -21.01 -11.17 -19.91
CA PHE A 132 -21.26 -11.82 -18.63
C PHE A 132 -22.76 -11.82 -18.28
N TRP A 133 -23.44 -10.69 -18.40
CA TRP A 133 -24.87 -10.56 -18.16
C TRP A 133 -25.70 -11.35 -19.16
N ASN A 134 -25.30 -11.37 -20.44
CA ASN A 134 -25.97 -12.18 -21.46
C ASN A 134 -25.81 -13.68 -21.23
N ARG A 135 -24.65 -14.14 -20.74
CA ARG A 135 -24.44 -15.54 -20.34
C ARG A 135 -25.33 -15.92 -19.16
N MET A 136 -25.42 -15.05 -18.15
CA MET A 136 -26.32 -15.28 -17.01
C MET A 136 -27.78 -15.28 -17.43
N ALA A 137 -28.22 -14.39 -18.30
CA ALA A 137 -29.56 -14.32 -18.82
C ALA A 137 -29.92 -15.58 -19.67
N ARG A 138 -29.00 -16.08 -20.49
CA ARG A 138 -29.17 -17.31 -21.26
C ARG A 138 -29.27 -18.55 -20.38
N SER A 139 -28.45 -18.63 -19.31
CA SER A 139 -28.54 -19.75 -18.37
C SER A 139 -29.82 -19.74 -17.52
N ALA A 140 -30.41 -18.56 -17.31
CA ALA A 140 -31.69 -18.42 -16.58
C ALA A 140 -32.92 -18.65 -17.46
N THR A 141 -32.82 -18.56 -18.81
CA THR A 141 -33.91 -18.71 -19.77
C THR A 141 -33.85 -20.00 -20.58
N ASP A 142 -32.92 -20.90 -20.26
CA ASP A 142 -32.83 -22.21 -20.95
C ASP A 142 -33.96 -23.13 -20.50
N PRO A 143 -34.93 -23.44 -21.37
CA PRO A 143 -36.09 -24.27 -21.03
C PRO A 143 -35.74 -25.73 -20.76
N THR A 144 -34.51 -26.18 -21.07
CA THR A 144 -34.07 -27.57 -20.83
C THR A 144 -33.69 -27.84 -19.37
N LYS A 145 -33.52 -26.80 -18.55
CA LYS A 145 -33.24 -26.91 -17.11
C LYS A 145 -34.51 -26.89 -16.22
N ARG A 146 -35.68 -26.82 -16.77
CA ARG A 146 -36.98 -26.78 -16.05
C ARG A 146 -37.73 -28.09 -16.03
N GLN A 147 -37.06 -29.21 -16.15
CA GLN A 147 -37.75 -30.50 -15.85
C GLN A 147 -37.43 -30.93 -14.42
N PRO A 148 -38.44 -31.23 -13.59
CA PRO A 148 -38.27 -31.80 -12.26
C PRO A 148 -37.59 -33.16 -12.27
#